data_8509306916de4de791e257e733891ac7
#
_entry.id   8509306916de4de791e257e733891ac7
#
_cell.length_a   1.000
_cell.length_b   1.000
_cell.length_c   1.000
_cell.angle_alpha   90.00
_cell.angle_beta   90.00
_cell.angle_gamma   90.00
#
_symmetry.space_group_name_H-M   'P 1'
#
loop_
_entity.id
_entity.type
_entity.pdbx_description
1 polymer ?
#
loop_
_entity_poly.entity_id
_entity_poly.type
_entity_poly.pdbx_seq_one_letter_code
_entity_poly.pdbx_strand_id
1 'polypeptide(L)'
;MDEVIKEKDGLAEAYGEANLKLVGFVNKNIELMKAHLLKSEFPTLEDISKAYVDYLPTAFSLNALYQRVKFDAELAQKEYEAFDDQAMDSTKKELNRDDNKKTWYSATELKAAAHTKYKSKYAQLAAKVSLAEGRRSFIERLCKSWDSWQFGLGQISRNMIAEAQANGLDLKSQTMMISEEDYPQN
;
A
#
# COMPACT_ATOMS: atom_id res chain seq x y z
N MET A 1 28.88 -7.88 -10.36
CA MET A 1 28.01 -6.80 -10.82
C MET A 1 26.81 -7.36 -11.58
N ASP A 2 27.02 -8.32 -12.47
CA ASP A 2 25.94 -8.90 -13.31
C ASP A 2 24.87 -9.71 -12.54
N GLU A 3 25.24 -10.41 -11.45
CA GLU A 3 24.28 -11.14 -10.61
C GLU A 3 23.33 -10.21 -9.85
N VAL A 4 23.84 -9.11 -9.30
CA VAL A 4 23.02 -8.11 -8.56
C VAL A 4 22.04 -7.41 -9.51
N ILE A 5 22.47 -7.16 -10.76
CA ILE A 5 21.58 -6.57 -11.78
C ILE A 5 20.47 -7.57 -12.15
N LYS A 6 20.81 -8.85 -12.39
CA LYS A 6 19.81 -9.89 -12.71
C LYS A 6 18.81 -10.12 -11.58
N GLU A 7 19.25 -10.12 -10.32
CA GLU A 7 18.36 -10.26 -9.16
C GLU A 7 17.40 -9.07 -9.03
N LYS A 8 17.89 -7.84 -9.27
CA LYS A 8 17.07 -6.62 -9.28
C LYS A 8 16.02 -6.65 -10.39
N ASP A 9 16.41 -7.05 -11.59
CA ASP A 9 15.53 -7.11 -12.75
C ASP A 9 14.45 -8.17 -12.55
N GLY A 10 14.79 -9.34 -12.02
CA GLY A 10 13.83 -10.39 -11.68
C GLY A 10 12.81 -9.97 -10.60
N LEU A 11 13.23 -9.24 -9.55
CA LEU A 11 12.32 -8.70 -8.53
C LEU A 11 11.42 -7.59 -9.09
N ALA A 12 11.98 -6.72 -9.94
CA ALA A 12 11.21 -5.64 -10.57
C ALA A 12 10.14 -6.21 -11.52
N GLU A 13 10.47 -7.26 -12.27
CA GLU A 13 9.54 -7.96 -13.15
C GLU A 13 8.43 -8.67 -12.37
N ALA A 14 8.76 -9.40 -11.30
CA ALA A 14 7.80 -10.06 -10.43
C ALA A 14 6.84 -9.07 -9.77
N TYR A 15 7.33 -7.90 -9.33
CA TYR A 15 6.49 -6.84 -8.79
C TYR A 15 5.61 -6.20 -9.87
N GLY A 16 6.13 -6.03 -11.08
CA GLY A 16 5.38 -5.55 -12.23
C GLY A 16 4.18 -6.44 -12.54
N GLU A 17 4.40 -7.75 -12.67
CA GLU A 17 3.33 -8.72 -12.90
C GLU A 17 2.28 -8.75 -11.78
N ALA A 18 2.74 -8.74 -10.51
CA ALA A 18 1.83 -8.71 -9.36
C ALA A 18 0.98 -7.44 -9.33
N ASN A 19 1.56 -6.29 -9.68
CA ASN A 19 0.84 -5.02 -9.78
C ASN A 19 -0.18 -5.04 -10.92
N LEU A 20 0.14 -5.61 -12.10
CA LEU A 20 -0.80 -5.74 -13.21
C LEU A 20 -1.99 -6.64 -12.84
N LYS A 21 -1.76 -7.78 -12.18
CA LYS A 21 -2.82 -8.66 -11.68
C LYS A 21 -3.72 -7.93 -10.68
N LEU A 22 -3.14 -7.12 -9.80
CA LEU A 22 -3.89 -6.33 -8.82
C LEU A 22 -4.75 -5.25 -9.48
N VAL A 23 -4.21 -4.54 -10.48
CA VAL A 23 -4.99 -3.56 -11.26
C VAL A 23 -6.16 -4.24 -11.97
N GLY A 24 -5.92 -5.41 -12.57
CA GLY A 24 -6.98 -6.20 -13.20
C GLY A 24 -8.08 -6.60 -12.20
N PHE A 25 -7.71 -7.04 -11.00
CA PHE A 25 -8.64 -7.34 -9.91
C PHE A 25 -9.47 -6.12 -9.51
N VAL A 26 -8.84 -4.98 -9.29
CA VAL A 26 -9.53 -3.72 -8.92
C VAL A 26 -10.47 -3.27 -10.02
N ASN A 27 -10.03 -3.27 -11.28
CA ASN A 27 -10.87 -2.87 -12.42
C ASN A 27 -12.11 -3.79 -12.55
N LYS A 28 -11.95 -5.10 -12.37
CA LYS A 28 -13.09 -6.02 -12.37
C LYS A 28 -14.12 -5.66 -11.30
N ASN A 29 -13.69 -5.31 -10.10
CA ASN A 29 -14.59 -4.91 -9.01
C ASN A 29 -15.23 -3.54 -9.25
N ILE A 30 -14.54 -2.60 -9.90
CA ILE A 30 -15.13 -1.35 -10.38
C ILE A 30 -16.27 -1.63 -11.37
N GLU A 31 -16.07 -2.52 -12.32
CA GLU A 31 -17.12 -2.85 -13.30
C GLU A 31 -18.31 -3.55 -12.63
N LEU A 32 -18.10 -4.38 -11.61
CA LEU A 32 -19.20 -4.96 -10.82
C LEU A 32 -20.02 -3.87 -10.10
N MET A 33 -19.37 -2.93 -9.43
CA MET A 33 -20.06 -1.80 -8.79
C MET A 33 -20.83 -0.94 -9.79
N LYS A 34 -20.19 -0.61 -10.92
CA LYS A 34 -20.83 0.16 -12.00
C LYS A 34 -22.06 -0.59 -12.56
N ALA A 35 -21.98 -1.90 -12.71
CA ALA A 35 -23.09 -2.70 -13.19
C ALA A 35 -24.35 -2.60 -12.31
N HIS A 36 -24.19 -2.38 -11.00
CA HIS A 36 -25.33 -2.08 -10.12
C HIS A 36 -25.85 -0.65 -10.32
N LEU A 37 -24.96 0.33 -10.44
CA LEU A 37 -25.32 1.74 -10.53
C LEU A 37 -25.90 2.14 -11.90
N LEU A 38 -25.55 1.41 -12.97
CA LEU A 38 -25.94 1.72 -14.36
C LEU A 38 -27.09 0.84 -14.87
N LYS A 39 -27.78 0.09 -14.00
CA LYS A 39 -28.91 -0.75 -14.40
C LYS A 39 -30.12 0.04 -14.88
N SER A 40 -30.26 1.26 -14.40
CA SER A 40 -31.34 2.16 -14.76
C SER A 40 -30.78 3.57 -14.97
N GLU A 41 -31.55 4.44 -15.62
CA GLU A 41 -31.21 5.84 -15.80
C GLU A 41 -31.01 6.58 -14.44
N PHE A 42 -31.69 6.09 -13.40
CA PHE A 42 -31.55 6.58 -12.03
C PHE A 42 -31.32 5.40 -11.08
N PRO A 43 -30.12 5.29 -10.44
CA PRO A 43 -29.84 4.23 -9.47
C PRO A 43 -30.74 4.37 -8.24
N THR A 44 -31.19 3.25 -7.70
CA THR A 44 -31.95 3.20 -6.45
C THR A 44 -31.04 3.11 -5.24
N LEU A 45 -31.56 3.34 -4.02
CA LEU A 45 -30.81 3.11 -2.77
C LEU A 45 -30.38 1.65 -2.63
N GLU A 46 -31.17 0.71 -3.16
CA GLU A 46 -30.83 -0.71 -3.19
C GLU A 46 -29.63 -0.97 -4.12
N ASP A 47 -29.56 -0.33 -5.28
CA ASP A 47 -28.42 -0.45 -6.20
C ASP A 47 -27.13 0.10 -5.59
N ILE A 48 -27.24 1.21 -4.85
CA ILE A 48 -26.10 1.78 -4.10
C ILE A 48 -25.68 0.84 -2.98
N SER A 49 -26.64 0.26 -2.24
CA SER A 49 -26.37 -0.72 -1.19
C SER A 49 -25.61 -1.94 -1.75
N LYS A 50 -26.04 -2.49 -2.89
CA LYS A 50 -25.34 -3.57 -3.58
C LYS A 50 -23.93 -3.18 -4.01
N ALA A 51 -23.75 -1.97 -4.54
CA ALA A 51 -22.43 -1.46 -4.88
C ALA A 51 -21.51 -1.35 -3.66
N TYR A 52 -22.04 -0.98 -2.48
CA TYR A 52 -21.26 -1.00 -1.23
C TYR A 52 -20.89 -2.41 -0.79
N VAL A 53 -21.76 -3.39 -0.95
CA VAL A 53 -21.45 -4.79 -0.64
C VAL A 53 -20.28 -5.28 -1.49
N ASP A 54 -20.20 -4.92 -2.77
CA ASP A 54 -19.07 -5.27 -3.64
C ASP A 54 -17.82 -4.43 -3.35
N TYR A 55 -17.97 -3.21 -2.82
CA TYR A 55 -16.87 -2.33 -2.44
C TYR A 55 -16.06 -2.87 -1.26
N LEU A 56 -16.73 -3.33 -0.20
CA LEU A 56 -16.10 -3.66 1.09
C LEU A 56 -15.03 -4.74 1.01
N PRO A 57 -15.25 -5.91 0.37
CA PRO A 57 -14.25 -6.98 0.31
C PRO A 57 -12.96 -6.52 -0.40
N THR A 58 -13.09 -5.69 -1.42
CA THR A 58 -11.95 -5.13 -2.15
C THR A 58 -11.20 -4.11 -1.29
N ALA A 59 -11.91 -3.25 -0.56
CA ALA A 59 -11.30 -2.31 0.38
C ALA A 59 -10.50 -3.03 1.48
N PHE A 60 -11.07 -4.08 2.09
CA PHE A 60 -10.36 -4.89 3.08
C PHE A 60 -9.12 -5.57 2.49
N SER A 61 -9.23 -6.15 1.29
CA SER A 61 -8.11 -6.82 0.62
C SER A 61 -6.97 -5.85 0.29
N LEU A 62 -7.30 -4.65 -0.20
CA LEU A 62 -6.33 -3.61 -0.52
C LEU A 62 -5.65 -3.07 0.75
N ASN A 63 -6.42 -2.82 1.81
CA ASN A 63 -5.86 -2.36 3.09
C ASN A 63 -4.94 -3.40 3.73
N ALA A 64 -5.32 -4.68 3.73
CA ALA A 64 -4.48 -5.77 4.22
C ALA A 64 -3.17 -5.86 3.42
N LEU A 65 -3.24 -5.74 2.10
CA LEU A 65 -2.07 -5.71 1.24
C LEU A 65 -1.19 -4.48 1.52
N TYR A 66 -1.79 -3.31 1.71
CA TYR A 66 -1.05 -2.09 2.06
C TYR A 66 -0.27 -2.24 3.36
N GLN A 67 -0.88 -2.78 4.42
CA GLN A 67 -0.18 -3.04 5.69
C GLN A 67 1.01 -3.98 5.49
N ARG A 68 0.85 -5.03 4.68
CA ARG A 68 1.92 -5.96 4.38
C ARG A 68 3.08 -5.30 3.64
N VAL A 69 2.81 -4.58 2.55
CA VAL A 69 3.88 -3.93 1.77
C VAL A 69 4.54 -2.78 2.53
N LYS A 70 3.81 -2.12 3.44
CA LYS A 70 4.37 -1.13 4.37
C LYS A 70 5.38 -1.78 5.30
N PHE A 71 5.03 -2.91 5.91
CA PHE A 71 5.93 -3.67 6.76
C PHE A 71 7.18 -4.15 6.00
N ASP A 72 7.01 -4.66 4.78
CA ASP A 72 8.12 -5.10 3.92
C ASP A 72 9.09 -3.95 3.60
N ALA A 73 8.57 -2.74 3.35
CA ALA A 73 9.39 -1.55 3.11
C ALA A 73 10.16 -1.11 4.38
N GLU A 74 9.50 -1.10 5.54
CA GLU A 74 10.14 -0.81 6.83
C GLU A 74 11.23 -1.83 7.17
N LEU A 75 10.99 -3.11 6.87
CA LEU A 75 11.97 -4.18 7.08
C LEU A 75 13.20 -3.99 6.17
N ALA A 76 12.98 -3.70 4.89
CA ALA A 76 14.08 -3.44 3.95
C ALA A 76 14.93 -2.23 4.39
N GLN A 77 14.29 -1.17 4.89
CA GLN A 77 14.98 0.00 5.42
C GLN A 77 15.83 -0.35 6.66
N LYS A 78 15.27 -1.10 7.61
CA LYS A 78 15.99 -1.56 8.80
C LYS A 78 17.17 -2.46 8.47
N GLU A 79 17.04 -3.33 7.47
CA GLU A 79 18.16 -4.16 6.99
C GLU A 79 19.28 -3.29 6.41
N TYR A 80 18.94 -2.24 5.67
CA TYR A 80 19.93 -1.29 5.15
C TYR A 80 20.66 -0.57 6.29
N GLU A 81 19.93 -0.03 7.26
CA GLU A 81 20.47 0.70 8.42
C GLU A 81 21.37 -0.19 9.28
N ALA A 82 20.91 -1.40 9.60
CA ALA A 82 21.70 -2.37 10.37
C ALA A 82 23.01 -2.75 9.64
N PHE A 83 22.95 -2.88 8.32
CA PHE A 83 24.16 -3.11 7.55
C PHE A 83 25.08 -1.89 7.51
N ASP A 84 24.55 -0.66 7.40
CA ASP A 84 25.32 0.58 7.43
C ASP A 84 26.12 0.69 8.75
N ASP A 85 25.47 0.45 9.88
CA ASP A 85 26.10 0.44 11.20
C ASP A 85 27.20 -0.61 11.31
N GLN A 86 26.91 -1.85 10.88
CA GLN A 86 27.89 -2.95 10.89
C GLN A 86 29.09 -2.66 10.00
N ALA A 87 28.87 -2.10 8.82
CA ALA A 87 29.89 -1.76 7.86
C ALA A 87 30.79 -0.64 8.37
N MET A 88 30.22 0.38 8.99
CA MET A 88 30.97 1.48 9.64
C MET A 88 31.83 0.96 10.80
N ASP A 89 31.28 0.11 11.68
CA ASP A 89 32.01 -0.48 12.81
C ASP A 89 33.17 -1.35 12.34
N SER A 90 32.93 -2.17 11.31
CA SER A 90 33.98 -3.04 10.71
C SER A 90 35.09 -2.20 10.10
N THR A 91 34.73 -1.13 9.37
CA THR A 91 35.67 -0.20 8.75
C THR A 91 36.50 0.55 9.81
N LYS A 92 35.86 1.00 10.88
CA LYS A 92 36.54 1.65 12.01
C LYS A 92 37.56 0.72 12.68
N LYS A 93 37.20 -0.55 12.92
CA LYS A 93 38.10 -1.53 13.52
C LYS A 93 39.33 -1.81 12.64
N GLU A 94 39.16 -1.82 11.32
CA GLU A 94 40.27 -2.03 10.39
C GLU A 94 41.19 -0.81 10.30
N LEU A 95 40.63 0.40 10.20
CA LEU A 95 41.40 1.63 10.15
C LEU A 95 42.19 1.89 11.45
N ASN A 96 41.68 1.43 12.60
CA ASN A 96 42.36 1.54 13.90
C ASN A 96 43.34 0.39 14.19
N ARG A 97 43.48 -0.62 13.31
CA ARG A 97 44.44 -1.70 13.47
C ARG A 97 45.91 -1.31 13.25
N ASP A 98 46.13 -0.19 12.57
CA ASP A 98 47.50 0.38 12.45
C ASP A 98 47.85 1.10 13.75
N ASP A 99 48.42 0.36 14.68
CA ASP A 99 48.57 0.64 16.13
C ASP A 99 49.41 1.86 16.52
N ASN A 100 49.88 2.66 15.58
CA ASN A 100 50.79 3.78 15.91
C ASN A 100 50.21 5.19 15.78
N LYS A 101 48.99 5.36 15.31
CA LYS A 101 48.31 6.65 15.26
C LYS A 101 46.82 6.49 15.56
N LYS A 102 46.38 6.91 16.75
CA LYS A 102 44.96 7.17 17.01
C LYS A 102 44.50 8.28 16.09
N THR A 103 44.14 7.91 14.87
CA THR A 103 43.55 8.83 13.89
C THR A 103 42.05 8.87 14.16
N TRP A 104 41.55 10.03 14.50
CA TRP A 104 40.12 10.26 14.70
C TRP A 104 39.50 10.46 13.33
N TYR A 105 38.72 9.48 12.86
CA TYR A 105 37.91 9.60 11.64
C TYR A 105 36.55 10.20 11.98
N SER A 106 36.10 11.16 11.19
CA SER A 106 34.74 11.66 11.29
C SER A 106 33.74 10.57 10.84
N ALA A 107 32.48 10.66 11.31
CA ALA A 107 31.42 9.75 10.87
C ALA A 107 31.25 9.76 9.34
N THR A 108 31.45 10.91 8.71
CA THR A 108 31.37 11.06 7.24
C THR A 108 32.47 10.30 6.53
N GLU A 109 33.72 10.38 7.03
CA GLU A 109 34.87 9.66 6.44
C GLU A 109 34.71 8.14 6.60
N LEU A 110 34.26 7.69 7.78
CA LEU A 110 33.96 6.28 8.03
C LEU A 110 32.87 5.74 7.08
N LYS A 111 31.79 6.51 6.91
CA LYS A 111 30.71 6.17 6.01
C LYS A 111 31.19 6.11 4.57
N ALA A 112 31.95 7.07 4.09
CA ALA A 112 32.54 7.06 2.74
C ALA A 112 33.46 5.85 2.50
N ALA A 113 34.31 5.52 3.48
CA ALA A 113 35.20 4.37 3.41
C ALA A 113 34.39 3.05 3.41
N ALA A 114 33.37 2.91 4.26
CA ALA A 114 32.48 1.76 4.30
C ALA A 114 31.73 1.59 2.97
N HIS A 115 31.16 2.65 2.42
CA HIS A 115 30.49 2.63 1.12
C HIS A 115 31.41 2.22 -0.02
N THR A 116 32.68 2.67 0.01
CA THR A 116 33.66 2.27 -1.00
C THR A 116 33.98 0.78 -0.89
N LYS A 117 34.22 0.30 0.33
CA LYS A 117 34.58 -1.08 0.61
C LYS A 117 33.47 -2.07 0.30
N TYR A 118 32.24 -1.76 0.72
CA TYR A 118 31.07 -2.62 0.59
C TYR A 118 30.12 -2.18 -0.52
N LYS A 119 30.63 -1.53 -1.57
CA LYS A 119 29.84 -0.91 -2.65
C LYS A 119 28.76 -1.81 -3.23
N SER A 120 29.09 -3.09 -3.50
CA SER A 120 28.14 -4.04 -4.08
C SER A 120 26.96 -4.32 -3.12
N LYS A 121 27.23 -4.52 -1.82
CA LYS A 121 26.21 -4.81 -0.84
C LYS A 121 25.31 -3.60 -0.58
N TYR A 122 25.88 -2.40 -0.50
CA TYR A 122 25.09 -1.16 -0.41
C TYR A 122 24.18 -0.99 -1.62
N ALA A 123 24.68 -1.23 -2.84
CA ALA A 123 23.86 -1.14 -4.05
C ALA A 123 22.69 -2.14 -4.03
N GLN A 124 22.94 -3.38 -3.57
CA GLN A 124 21.92 -4.40 -3.45
C GLN A 124 20.81 -4.00 -2.44
N LEU A 125 21.22 -3.58 -1.24
CA LEU A 125 20.26 -3.18 -0.20
C LEU A 125 19.49 -1.91 -0.57
N ALA A 126 20.15 -0.92 -1.17
CA ALA A 126 19.48 0.29 -1.68
C ALA A 126 18.45 -0.04 -2.78
N ALA A 127 18.78 -0.98 -3.68
CA ALA A 127 17.83 -1.45 -4.69
C ALA A 127 16.61 -2.13 -4.04
N LYS A 128 16.82 -2.97 -3.00
CA LYS A 128 15.76 -3.63 -2.25
C LYS A 128 14.83 -2.60 -1.58
N VAL A 129 15.39 -1.59 -0.91
CA VAL A 129 14.62 -0.49 -0.31
C VAL A 129 13.82 0.26 -1.37
N SER A 130 14.45 0.65 -2.48
CA SER A 130 13.79 1.38 -3.56
C SER A 130 12.62 0.61 -4.16
N LEU A 131 12.77 -0.71 -4.38
CA LEU A 131 11.69 -1.55 -4.91
C LEU A 131 10.54 -1.71 -3.91
N ALA A 132 10.84 -1.92 -2.61
CA ALA A 132 9.84 -2.07 -1.58
C ALA A 132 9.03 -0.77 -1.37
N GLU A 133 9.71 0.38 -1.34
CA GLU A 133 9.08 1.71 -1.27
C GLU A 133 8.25 2.04 -2.52
N GLY A 134 8.74 1.69 -3.70
CA GLY A 134 8.01 1.85 -4.94
C GLY A 134 6.71 1.05 -4.92
N ARG A 135 6.74 -0.19 -4.45
CA ARG A 135 5.55 -1.04 -4.29
C ARG A 135 4.59 -0.48 -3.25
N ARG A 136 5.09 -0.05 -2.10
CA ARG A 136 4.27 0.61 -1.06
C ARG A 136 3.53 1.81 -1.62
N SER A 137 4.25 2.70 -2.30
CA SER A 137 3.66 3.91 -2.90
C SER A 137 2.62 3.61 -3.99
N PHE A 138 2.83 2.54 -4.76
CA PHE A 138 1.85 2.08 -5.75
C PHE A 138 0.57 1.61 -5.08
N ILE A 139 0.66 0.71 -4.09
CA ILE A 139 -0.50 0.17 -3.36
C ILE A 139 -1.23 1.27 -2.60
N GLU A 140 -0.51 2.21 -1.97
CA GLU A 140 -1.12 3.36 -1.29
C GLU A 140 -1.98 4.21 -2.23
N ARG A 141 -1.46 4.51 -3.44
CA ARG A 141 -2.23 5.24 -4.45
C ARG A 141 -3.45 4.48 -4.90
N LEU A 142 -3.34 3.16 -5.02
CA LEU A 142 -4.47 2.30 -5.40
C LEU A 142 -5.54 2.29 -4.30
N CYS A 143 -5.17 2.21 -3.02
CA CYS A 143 -6.09 2.35 -1.90
C CYS A 143 -6.82 3.71 -1.94
N LYS A 144 -6.07 4.82 -2.08
CA LYS A 144 -6.66 6.16 -2.17
C LYS A 144 -7.62 6.31 -3.36
N SER A 145 -7.27 5.73 -4.51
CA SER A 145 -8.15 5.70 -5.67
C SER A 145 -9.41 4.89 -5.40
N TRP A 146 -9.29 3.76 -4.70
CA TRP A 146 -10.43 2.95 -4.30
C TRP A 146 -11.33 3.67 -3.28
N ASP A 147 -10.76 4.34 -2.29
CA ASP A 147 -11.49 5.11 -1.28
C ASP A 147 -12.30 6.25 -1.90
N SER A 148 -11.87 6.79 -3.04
CA SER A 148 -12.63 7.81 -3.77
C SER A 148 -14.00 7.30 -4.25
N TRP A 149 -14.14 5.99 -4.53
CA TRP A 149 -15.41 5.37 -4.86
C TRP A 149 -16.38 5.37 -3.68
N GLN A 150 -15.89 5.10 -2.48
CA GLN A 150 -16.72 5.18 -1.25
C GLN A 150 -17.29 6.58 -1.09
N PHE A 151 -16.46 7.61 -1.28
CA PHE A 151 -16.92 8.98 -1.21
C PHE A 151 -17.98 9.29 -2.27
N GLY A 152 -17.76 8.84 -3.52
CA GLY A 152 -18.71 9.00 -4.62
C GLY A 152 -20.05 8.32 -4.34
N LEU A 153 -20.05 7.06 -3.90
CA LEU A 153 -21.26 6.33 -3.50
C LEU A 153 -22.01 7.05 -2.36
N GLY A 154 -21.26 7.54 -1.36
CA GLY A 154 -21.84 8.30 -0.25
C GLY A 154 -22.47 9.63 -0.68
N GLN A 155 -21.91 10.32 -1.70
CA GLN A 155 -22.52 11.54 -2.24
C GLN A 155 -23.81 11.23 -3.01
N ILE A 156 -23.80 10.20 -3.87
CA ILE A 156 -25.00 9.78 -4.60
C ILE A 156 -26.11 9.43 -3.61
N SER A 157 -25.82 8.62 -2.59
CA SER A 157 -26.79 8.26 -1.55
C SER A 157 -27.38 9.49 -0.85
N ARG A 158 -26.55 10.46 -0.44
CA ARG A 158 -27.00 11.68 0.23
C ARG A 158 -27.90 12.53 -0.66
N ASN A 159 -27.54 12.68 -1.94
CA ASN A 159 -28.36 13.44 -2.88
C ASN A 159 -29.72 12.79 -3.08
N MET A 160 -29.78 11.47 -3.25
CA MET A 160 -31.04 10.73 -3.38
C MET A 160 -31.94 10.86 -2.14
N ILE A 161 -31.34 10.79 -0.94
CA ILE A 161 -32.08 10.98 0.31
C ILE A 161 -32.64 12.42 0.38
N ALA A 162 -31.83 13.43 0.04
CA ALA A 162 -32.26 14.81 0.03
C ALA A 162 -33.40 15.07 -0.98
N GLU A 163 -33.29 14.50 -2.18
CA GLU A 163 -34.35 14.58 -3.20
C GLU A 163 -35.66 13.91 -2.74
N ALA A 164 -35.56 12.71 -2.15
CA ALA A 164 -36.70 12.00 -1.62
C ALA A 164 -37.41 12.81 -0.50
N GLN A 165 -36.62 13.41 0.40
CA GLN A 165 -37.14 14.28 1.47
C GLN A 165 -37.81 15.55 0.90
N ALA A 166 -37.18 16.17 -0.11
CA ALA A 166 -37.75 17.35 -0.78
C ALA A 166 -39.09 17.04 -1.47
N ASN A 167 -39.25 15.81 -1.97
CA ASN A 167 -40.47 15.31 -2.58
C ASN A 167 -41.50 14.77 -1.57
N GLY A 168 -41.29 14.98 -0.25
CA GLY A 168 -42.22 14.60 0.80
C GLY A 168 -42.24 13.09 1.13
N LEU A 169 -41.24 12.34 0.68
CA LEU A 169 -41.09 10.92 1.03
C LEU A 169 -40.42 10.80 2.41
N ASP A 170 -41.14 10.28 3.40
CA ASP A 170 -40.61 10.01 4.73
C ASP A 170 -39.78 8.69 4.70
N LEU A 171 -38.47 8.83 4.53
CA LEU A 171 -37.55 7.69 4.51
C LEU A 171 -37.26 7.12 5.90
N LYS A 172 -37.69 7.75 6.98
CA LYS A 172 -37.49 7.26 8.35
C LYS A 172 -38.22 5.96 8.62
N SER A 173 -39.31 5.72 7.95
CA SER A 173 -40.10 4.49 8.11
C SER A 173 -39.50 3.26 7.40
N GLN A 174 -38.59 3.45 6.42
CA GLN A 174 -37.98 2.34 5.70
C GLN A 174 -36.61 1.91 6.27
N THR A 175 -35.94 2.77 7.05
CA THR A 175 -34.62 2.47 7.64
C THR A 175 -34.73 1.68 8.96
N MET A 176 -35.89 1.54 9.56
CA MET A 176 -36.11 0.83 10.83
C MET A 176 -36.54 -0.64 10.68
N MET A 177 -36.41 -1.25 9.49
CA MET A 177 -36.69 -2.69 9.33
C MET A 177 -35.42 -3.59 9.32
N ILE A 178 -34.30 -3.10 9.85
CA ILE A 178 -33.28 -4.02 10.36
C ILE A 178 -33.61 -4.16 11.84
N SER A 179 -34.50 -5.10 12.13
CA SER A 179 -34.88 -5.43 13.50
C SER A 179 -33.65 -5.99 14.24
N GLU A 180 -33.54 -5.64 15.52
CA GLU A 180 -32.53 -6.16 16.46
C GLU A 180 -32.56 -7.69 16.63
N GLU A 181 -33.45 -8.40 15.91
CA GLU A 181 -33.62 -9.86 15.95
C GLU A 181 -32.59 -10.65 15.12
N ASP A 182 -31.79 -9.98 14.26
CA ASP A 182 -30.81 -10.67 13.41
C ASP A 182 -29.40 -10.76 14.00
N TYR A 183 -29.18 -10.33 15.25
CA TYR A 183 -27.93 -10.61 15.95
C TYR A 183 -28.02 -11.93 16.72
N PRO A 184 -27.18 -12.94 16.40
CA PRO A 184 -27.11 -14.14 17.22
C PRO A 184 -26.65 -13.75 18.62
N GLN A 185 -27.53 -13.95 19.60
CA GLN A 185 -27.17 -13.81 20.99
C GLN A 185 -26.23 -14.98 21.35
N ASN A 186 -24.95 -14.68 21.55
CA ASN A 186 -23.97 -15.57 22.17
C ASN A 186 -24.00 -15.37 23.68
#